data_7f04e8705d2cf5494b6b27953aead328
#
_entry.id   7f04e8705d2cf5494b6b27953aead328
#
_cell.length_a   1.000
_cell.length_b   1.000
_cell.length_c   1.000
_cell.angle_alpha   90.00
_cell.angle_beta   90.00
_cell.angle_gamma   90.00
#
_symmetry.space_group_name_H-M   'P 1'
#
loop_
_entity.id
_entity.type
_entity.pdbx_description
1 polymer ?
#
loop_
_entity_poly.entity_id
_entity_poly.type
_entity_poly.pdbx_seq_one_letter_code
_entity_poly.pdbx_strand_id
1 'polypeptide(L)'
;MAASEGERAELEFIQRLAEEVAARGREIALPYIAISADIGDPEPMRDAQGRPFAETLFRWVDPNLQYWKDRGFALRSAFVFACRYTAEPFFLHDGKFGTWRRSPQLERIEVVQATDHVEVGTAIIAPAHLPGGVIGAIVWASPEVFDIRPVFQAQAAELSALSLRLLAAYNEHGVRPDGLVRLTRREIQCLKWAAHGKTDSEIAEIVRISMPTVRFHMRNAADKLGVIGRPQAVHRAAVLGYIGERRQAGRA
;
A
#
# COMPACT_ATOMS: atom_id res chain seq x y z
N MET A 1 0.64 -28.95 12.47
CA MET A 1 0.21 -28.24 13.71
C MET A 1 -1.17 -27.64 13.40
N ALA A 2 -2.20 -27.93 14.20
CA ALA A 2 -3.52 -27.34 13.96
C ALA A 2 -3.47 -25.83 14.30
N ALA A 3 -4.06 -24.99 13.46
CA ALA A 3 -4.19 -23.57 13.72
C ALA A 3 -4.93 -23.34 15.04
N SER A 4 -4.53 -22.32 15.81
CA SER A 4 -5.21 -21.96 17.04
C SER A 4 -6.64 -21.48 16.73
N GLU A 5 -7.52 -21.50 17.73
CA GLU A 5 -8.91 -21.03 17.55
C GLU A 5 -8.97 -19.56 17.10
N GLY A 6 -8.04 -18.73 17.58
CA GLY A 6 -7.87 -17.34 17.15
C GLY A 6 -7.44 -17.21 15.68
N GLU A 7 -6.45 -17.99 15.24
CA GLU A 7 -6.01 -17.99 13.84
C GLU A 7 -7.12 -18.41 12.87
N ARG A 8 -7.97 -19.37 13.27
CA ARG A 8 -9.12 -19.76 12.46
C ARG A 8 -10.14 -18.64 12.32
N ALA A 9 -10.45 -17.95 13.41
CA ALA A 9 -11.39 -16.82 13.40
C ALA A 9 -10.88 -15.66 12.52
N GLU A 10 -9.58 -15.38 12.55
CA GLU A 10 -8.94 -14.39 11.66
C GLU A 10 -9.03 -14.78 10.19
N LEU A 11 -8.71 -16.03 9.86
CA LEU A 11 -8.81 -16.54 8.49
C LEU A 11 -10.24 -16.52 7.96
N GLU A 12 -11.24 -16.88 8.80
CA GLU A 12 -12.65 -16.78 8.45
C GLU A 12 -13.08 -15.32 8.24
N PHE A 13 -12.53 -14.38 9.01
CA PHE A 13 -12.80 -12.96 8.83
C PHE A 13 -12.24 -12.45 7.50
N ILE A 14 -10.99 -12.80 7.17
CA ILE A 14 -10.35 -12.47 5.89
C ILE A 14 -11.16 -13.05 4.72
N GLN A 15 -11.58 -14.31 4.83
CA GLN A 15 -12.38 -14.98 3.81
C GLN A 15 -13.70 -14.24 3.55
N ARG A 16 -14.44 -13.87 4.60
CA ARG A 16 -15.68 -13.10 4.48
C ARG A 16 -15.48 -11.75 3.80
N LEU A 17 -14.41 -11.03 4.14
CA LEU A 17 -14.08 -9.77 3.48
C LEU A 17 -13.74 -9.97 1.99
N ALA A 18 -13.02 -11.03 1.65
CA ALA A 18 -12.71 -11.37 0.27
C ALA A 18 -13.98 -11.69 -0.54
N GLU A 19 -14.92 -12.43 0.05
CA GLU A 19 -16.22 -12.73 -0.55
C GLU A 19 -17.06 -11.46 -0.75
N GLU A 20 -17.02 -10.52 0.20
CA GLU A 20 -17.67 -9.21 0.09
C GLU A 20 -17.07 -8.40 -1.07
N VAL A 21 -15.73 -8.37 -1.22
CA VAL A 21 -15.04 -7.76 -2.37
C VAL A 21 -15.55 -8.33 -3.69
N ALA A 22 -15.67 -9.66 -3.79
CA ALA A 22 -16.18 -10.32 -5.00
C ALA A 22 -17.66 -10.01 -5.26
N ALA A 23 -18.48 -9.94 -4.22
CA ALA A 23 -19.89 -9.60 -4.33
C ALA A 23 -20.09 -8.18 -4.84
N ARG A 24 -19.37 -7.21 -4.24
CA ARG A 24 -19.42 -5.80 -4.66
C ARG A 24 -19.01 -5.61 -6.11
N GLY A 25 -17.96 -6.30 -6.56
CA GLY A 25 -17.55 -6.24 -7.97
C GLY A 25 -18.67 -6.64 -8.93
N ARG A 26 -19.42 -7.69 -8.60
CA ARG A 26 -20.59 -8.13 -9.41
C ARG A 26 -21.73 -7.11 -9.39
N GLU A 27 -22.02 -6.52 -8.24
CA GLU A 27 -23.09 -5.52 -8.08
C GLU A 27 -22.86 -4.26 -8.92
N ILE A 28 -21.60 -3.86 -9.10
CA ILE A 28 -21.22 -2.64 -9.82
C ILE A 28 -20.78 -2.89 -11.27
N ALA A 29 -21.04 -4.09 -11.82
CA ALA A 29 -20.64 -4.50 -13.18
C ALA A 29 -19.11 -4.50 -13.41
N LEU A 30 -18.30 -4.67 -12.37
CA LEU A 30 -16.85 -4.82 -12.41
C LEU A 30 -16.43 -6.18 -11.78
N PRO A 31 -16.80 -7.30 -12.38
CA PRO A 31 -16.69 -8.63 -11.75
C PRO A 31 -15.26 -9.19 -11.75
N TYR A 32 -14.34 -8.60 -12.49
CA TYR A 32 -12.96 -9.06 -12.58
C TYR A 32 -12.11 -8.35 -11.55
N ILE A 33 -11.40 -9.13 -10.73
CA ILE A 33 -10.70 -8.59 -9.57
C ILE A 33 -9.23 -9.02 -9.57
N ALA A 34 -8.35 -8.05 -9.44
CA ALA A 34 -6.96 -8.27 -9.06
C ALA A 34 -6.72 -7.70 -7.66
N ILE A 35 -5.95 -8.42 -6.86
CA ILE A 35 -5.63 -8.03 -5.50
C ILE A 35 -4.15 -8.27 -5.19
N SER A 36 -3.55 -7.34 -4.47
CA SER A 36 -2.20 -7.47 -3.94
C SER A 36 -2.17 -6.96 -2.50
N ALA A 37 -1.65 -7.76 -1.59
CA ALA A 37 -1.42 -7.35 -0.20
C ALA A 37 -0.27 -6.36 -0.07
N ASP A 38 0.73 -6.48 -0.94
CA ASP A 38 1.86 -5.55 -1.09
C ASP A 38 2.24 -5.46 -2.58
N ILE A 39 2.07 -4.28 -3.17
CA ILE A 39 2.47 -4.05 -4.58
C ILE A 39 4.00 -4.12 -4.80
N GLY A 40 4.78 -4.13 -3.74
CA GLY A 40 6.23 -4.35 -3.77
C GLY A 40 6.63 -5.82 -3.74
N ASP A 41 5.70 -6.71 -3.35
CA ASP A 41 5.91 -8.16 -3.26
C ASP A 41 4.92 -8.87 -4.19
N PRO A 42 5.39 -9.68 -5.15
CA PRO A 42 4.53 -10.40 -6.09
C PRO A 42 3.81 -11.62 -5.48
N GLU A 43 4.03 -11.95 -4.19
CA GLU A 43 3.37 -13.09 -3.56
C GLU A 43 1.84 -12.92 -3.56
N PRO A 44 1.08 -13.94 -4.05
CA PRO A 44 -0.36 -13.86 -4.09
C PRO A 44 -0.97 -13.98 -2.70
N MET A 45 -2.04 -13.23 -2.44
CA MET A 45 -2.87 -13.45 -1.26
C MET A 45 -3.51 -14.84 -1.31
N ARG A 46 -3.52 -15.54 -0.15
CA ARG A 46 -3.97 -16.93 -0.05
C ARG A 46 -5.19 -17.06 0.86
N ASP A 47 -6.04 -18.02 0.52
CA ASP A 47 -7.18 -18.44 1.34
C ASP A 47 -6.73 -19.27 2.57
N ALA A 48 -7.68 -19.65 3.42
CA ALA A 48 -7.42 -20.45 4.61
C ALA A 48 -6.85 -21.87 4.30
N GLN A 49 -6.93 -22.32 3.04
CA GLN A 49 -6.35 -23.58 2.58
C GLN A 49 -4.98 -23.37 1.92
N GLY A 50 -4.44 -22.15 1.94
CA GLY A 50 -3.17 -21.79 1.33
C GLY A 50 -3.20 -21.64 -0.19
N ARG A 51 -4.37 -21.66 -0.82
CA ARG A 51 -4.51 -21.49 -2.27
C ARG A 51 -4.65 -20.01 -2.62
N PRO A 52 -4.08 -19.54 -3.73
CA PRO A 52 -4.24 -18.16 -4.16
C PRO A 52 -5.71 -17.73 -4.31
N PHE A 53 -6.12 -16.62 -3.74
CA PHE A 53 -7.46 -16.06 -3.98
C PHE A 53 -7.71 -15.77 -5.46
N ALA A 54 -6.65 -15.47 -6.21
CA ALA A 54 -6.71 -15.29 -7.66
C ALA A 54 -7.10 -16.54 -8.44
N GLU A 55 -7.00 -17.73 -7.83
CA GLU A 55 -7.41 -19.01 -8.43
C GLU A 55 -8.75 -19.52 -7.88
N THR A 56 -9.12 -19.12 -6.67
CA THR A 56 -10.28 -19.67 -5.96
C THR A 56 -11.50 -18.74 -5.97
N LEU A 57 -11.29 -17.44 -5.86
CA LEU A 57 -12.37 -16.46 -5.66
C LEU A 57 -12.33 -15.32 -6.68
N PHE A 58 -11.15 -14.77 -6.94
CA PHE A 58 -11.00 -13.63 -7.84
C PHE A 58 -10.60 -14.10 -9.24
N ARG A 59 -11.30 -13.57 -10.24
CA ARG A 59 -10.96 -13.83 -11.64
C ARG A 59 -10.43 -12.55 -12.25
N TRP A 60 -9.37 -12.66 -13.04
CA TRP A 60 -8.91 -11.55 -13.84
C TRP A 60 -9.49 -11.60 -15.25
N VAL A 61 -9.47 -10.47 -15.96
CA VAL A 61 -10.00 -10.34 -17.34
C VAL A 61 -9.31 -11.34 -18.27
N ASP A 62 -7.98 -11.40 -18.23
CA ASP A 62 -7.22 -12.47 -18.89
C ASP A 62 -6.96 -13.63 -17.89
N PRO A 63 -7.62 -14.79 -18.08
CA PRO A 63 -7.44 -15.93 -17.18
C PRO A 63 -6.04 -16.57 -17.25
N ASN A 64 -5.27 -16.26 -18.29
CA ASN A 64 -3.90 -16.77 -18.47
C ASN A 64 -2.86 -15.86 -17.81
N LEU A 65 -3.22 -14.61 -17.51
CA LEU A 65 -2.33 -13.66 -16.86
C LEU A 65 -2.19 -13.99 -15.36
N GLN A 66 -1.08 -14.61 -15.03
CA GLN A 66 -0.69 -14.85 -13.64
C GLN A 66 0.24 -13.72 -13.18
N TYR A 67 -0.34 -12.53 -12.97
CA TYR A 67 0.40 -11.30 -12.62
C TYR A 67 1.32 -11.48 -11.40
N TRP A 68 0.97 -12.38 -10.48
CA TRP A 68 1.80 -12.72 -9.31
C TRP A 68 3.03 -13.57 -9.65
N LYS A 69 3.13 -14.16 -10.84
CA LYS A 69 4.32 -14.89 -11.30
C LYS A 69 5.29 -14.01 -12.07
N ASP A 70 4.83 -12.91 -12.64
CA ASP A 70 5.69 -11.95 -13.34
C ASP A 70 6.14 -10.83 -12.40
N ARG A 71 7.33 -11.00 -11.83
CA ARG A 71 7.95 -9.97 -10.96
C ARG A 71 8.16 -8.62 -11.66
N GLY A 72 8.25 -8.61 -12.98
CA GLY A 72 8.34 -7.39 -13.77
C GLY A 72 7.00 -6.67 -13.95
N PHE A 73 5.88 -7.36 -13.75
CA PHE A 73 4.54 -6.78 -13.92
C PHE A 73 4.32 -5.56 -13.02
N ALA A 74 4.65 -5.68 -11.74
CA ALA A 74 4.51 -4.59 -10.77
C ALA A 74 5.33 -3.33 -11.11
N LEU A 75 6.40 -3.47 -11.89
CA LEU A 75 7.23 -2.35 -12.35
C LEU A 75 6.67 -1.68 -13.60
N ARG A 76 5.89 -2.40 -14.40
CA ARG A 76 5.34 -1.92 -15.68
C ARG A 76 3.90 -1.47 -15.58
N SER A 77 3.13 -2.04 -14.64
CA SER A 77 1.70 -1.76 -14.51
C SER A 77 1.42 -0.32 -14.12
N ALA A 78 0.66 0.38 -14.95
CA ALA A 78 0.18 1.73 -14.68
C ALA A 78 -0.69 1.79 -13.41
N PHE A 79 -1.48 0.74 -13.14
CA PHE A 79 -2.30 0.61 -11.94
C PHE A 79 -1.43 0.59 -10.68
N VAL A 80 -0.41 -0.28 -10.66
CA VAL A 80 0.54 -0.40 -9.54
C VAL A 80 1.33 0.88 -9.36
N PHE A 81 1.77 1.50 -10.46
CA PHE A 81 2.49 2.77 -10.41
C PHE A 81 1.61 3.87 -9.80
N ALA A 82 0.35 4.00 -10.22
CA ALA A 82 -0.59 4.98 -9.69
C ALA A 82 -0.82 4.83 -8.18
N CYS A 83 -0.91 3.59 -7.66
CA CYS A 83 -1.09 3.32 -6.23
C CYS A 83 0.03 3.88 -5.34
N ARG A 84 1.23 4.13 -5.88
CA ARG A 84 2.33 4.77 -5.12
C ARG A 84 2.16 6.27 -4.94
N TYR A 85 1.32 6.91 -5.76
CA TYR A 85 1.18 8.37 -5.80
C TYR A 85 -0.16 8.87 -5.26
N THR A 86 -1.14 8.00 -5.08
CA THR A 86 -2.44 8.35 -4.49
C THR A 86 -2.87 7.36 -3.44
N ALA A 87 -3.41 7.88 -2.33
CA ALA A 87 -4.08 7.07 -1.31
C ALA A 87 -5.61 7.07 -1.49
N GLU A 88 -6.13 7.96 -2.37
CA GLU A 88 -7.54 8.00 -2.72
C GLU A 88 -7.84 6.93 -3.79
N PRO A 89 -9.04 6.33 -3.80
CA PRO A 89 -9.45 5.50 -4.91
C PRO A 89 -9.51 6.30 -6.21
N PHE A 90 -9.29 5.61 -7.30
CA PHE A 90 -9.31 6.19 -8.63
C PHE A 90 -9.91 5.19 -9.63
N PHE A 91 -10.31 5.70 -10.79
CA PHE A 91 -10.91 4.88 -11.85
C PHE A 91 -10.12 4.97 -13.14
N LEU A 92 -10.27 3.94 -13.97
CA LEU A 92 -9.88 3.94 -15.37
C LEU A 92 -11.13 4.08 -16.23
N HIS A 93 -11.11 5.04 -17.14
CA HIS A 93 -12.14 5.23 -18.16
C HIS A 93 -11.50 5.79 -19.42
N ASP A 94 -11.77 5.18 -20.56
CA ASP A 94 -11.22 5.60 -21.86
C ASP A 94 -9.69 5.80 -21.85
N GLY A 95 -8.98 4.84 -21.26
CA GLY A 95 -7.52 4.85 -21.18
C GLY A 95 -6.91 5.92 -20.25
N LYS A 96 -7.73 6.60 -19.44
CA LYS A 96 -7.28 7.65 -18.52
C LYS A 96 -7.71 7.40 -17.11
N PHE A 97 -6.82 7.74 -16.17
CA PHE A 97 -7.15 7.74 -14.76
C PHE A 97 -7.87 9.01 -14.34
N GLY A 98 -8.86 8.85 -13.44
CA GLY A 98 -9.57 9.93 -12.81
C GLY A 98 -9.91 9.62 -11.35
N THR A 99 -10.26 10.64 -10.58
CA THR A 99 -10.70 10.53 -9.18
C THR A 99 -11.71 11.64 -8.88
N TRP A 100 -12.14 11.82 -7.62
CA TRP A 100 -13.13 12.82 -7.22
C TRP A 100 -12.75 14.27 -7.56
N ARG A 101 -11.48 14.54 -7.67
CA ARG A 101 -10.91 15.86 -7.97
C ARG A 101 -9.79 15.72 -8.99
N ARG A 102 -9.42 16.81 -9.60
CA ARG A 102 -8.30 16.82 -10.53
C ARG A 102 -7.02 16.39 -9.82
N SER A 103 -6.32 15.39 -10.35
CA SER A 103 -5.05 14.88 -9.84
C SER A 103 -3.98 14.97 -10.92
N PRO A 104 -3.11 16.01 -10.88
CA PRO A 104 -2.03 16.16 -11.85
C PRO A 104 -1.06 14.97 -11.88
N GLN A 105 -0.95 14.21 -10.80
CA GLN A 105 -0.13 12.99 -10.74
C GLN A 105 -0.76 11.88 -11.60
N LEU A 106 -2.06 11.64 -11.43
CA LEU A 106 -2.76 10.60 -12.20
C LEU A 106 -2.87 10.96 -13.69
N GLU A 107 -3.06 12.24 -14.01
CA GLU A 107 -3.12 12.72 -15.41
C GLU A 107 -1.82 12.51 -16.20
N ARG A 108 -0.68 12.37 -15.52
CA ARG A 108 0.64 12.13 -16.14
C ARG A 108 0.94 10.65 -16.34
N ILE A 109 0.13 9.76 -15.79
CA ILE A 109 0.33 8.32 -15.92
C ILE A 109 -0.39 7.86 -17.19
N GLU A 110 0.38 7.47 -18.17
CA GLU A 110 -0.14 6.91 -19.43
C GLU A 110 -0.48 5.43 -19.20
N VAL A 111 -1.71 5.06 -19.52
CA VAL A 111 -2.13 3.66 -19.52
C VAL A 111 -1.88 3.09 -20.90
N VAL A 112 -0.75 2.39 -21.05
CA VAL A 112 -0.39 1.74 -22.31
C VAL A 112 -0.93 0.32 -22.30
N GLN A 113 -2.06 0.10 -22.95
CA GLN A 113 -2.74 -1.21 -23.00
C GLN A 113 -1.81 -2.35 -23.47
N ALA A 114 -0.86 -2.07 -24.37
CA ALA A 114 0.06 -3.07 -24.90
C ALA A 114 1.11 -3.55 -23.88
N THR A 115 1.45 -2.72 -22.88
CA THR A 115 2.48 -3.06 -21.86
C THR A 115 1.88 -3.72 -20.63
N ASP A 116 0.61 -3.46 -20.36
CA ASP A 116 -0.07 -4.00 -19.17
C ASP A 116 -0.75 -5.35 -19.46
N HIS A 117 -0.73 -5.84 -20.72
CA HIS A 117 -1.44 -7.04 -21.18
C HIS A 117 -2.90 -7.12 -20.69
N VAL A 118 -3.55 -5.95 -20.60
CA VAL A 118 -4.82 -5.84 -19.89
C VAL A 118 -5.87 -5.31 -20.85
N GLU A 119 -6.78 -6.18 -21.26
CA GLU A 119 -8.01 -5.81 -21.95
C GLU A 119 -9.04 -5.22 -20.95
N VAL A 120 -8.61 -4.21 -20.17
CA VAL A 120 -9.50 -3.53 -19.22
C VAL A 120 -10.05 -2.28 -19.88
N GLY A 121 -11.36 -2.27 -20.12
CA GLY A 121 -12.08 -1.10 -20.61
C GLY A 121 -12.38 -0.10 -19.50
N THR A 122 -12.76 -0.62 -18.31
CA THR A 122 -13.22 0.20 -17.17
C THR A 122 -12.76 -0.46 -15.87
N ALA A 123 -12.31 0.33 -14.91
CA ALA A 123 -11.91 -0.18 -13.59
C ALA A 123 -12.09 0.87 -12.47
N ILE A 124 -12.25 0.38 -11.24
CA ILE A 124 -12.06 1.13 -9.99
C ILE A 124 -10.90 0.51 -9.25
N ILE A 125 -9.97 1.34 -8.79
CA ILE A 125 -8.78 0.94 -8.07
C ILE A 125 -8.81 1.59 -6.68
N ALA A 126 -8.66 0.77 -5.63
CA ALA A 126 -8.61 1.23 -4.26
C ALA A 126 -7.28 0.83 -3.61
N PRO A 127 -6.30 1.73 -3.57
CA PRO A 127 -5.05 1.51 -2.84
C PRO A 127 -5.30 1.56 -1.33
N ALA A 128 -4.53 0.78 -0.58
CA ALA A 128 -4.49 0.80 0.87
C ALA A 128 -3.04 1.02 1.33
N HIS A 129 -2.77 2.20 1.87
CA HIS A 129 -1.47 2.53 2.46
C HIS A 129 -1.46 2.08 3.91
N LEU A 130 -0.75 0.99 4.19
CA LEU A 130 -0.74 0.30 5.46
C LEU A 130 0.48 0.68 6.32
N PRO A 131 0.44 0.41 7.63
CA PRO A 131 1.60 0.54 8.48
C PRO A 131 2.81 -0.22 7.91
N GLY A 132 4.01 0.27 8.18
CA GLY A 132 5.21 -0.38 7.68
C GLY A 132 5.65 0.07 6.29
N GLY A 133 4.92 1.01 5.66
CA GLY A 133 5.20 1.47 4.29
C GLY A 133 4.69 0.52 3.21
N VAL A 134 3.90 -0.47 3.61
CA VAL A 134 3.24 -1.41 2.71
C VAL A 134 2.11 -0.72 1.95
N ILE A 135 2.01 -0.96 0.68
CA ILE A 135 0.89 -0.49 -0.15
C ILE A 135 0.23 -1.72 -0.77
N GLY A 136 -0.97 -2.02 -0.32
CA GLY A 136 -1.82 -2.99 -1.00
C GLY A 136 -2.78 -2.31 -1.96
N ALA A 137 -3.41 -3.09 -2.84
CA ALA A 137 -4.42 -2.58 -3.76
C ALA A 137 -5.44 -3.63 -4.16
N ILE A 138 -6.67 -3.19 -4.38
CA ILE A 138 -7.72 -3.97 -5.04
C ILE A 138 -8.13 -3.23 -6.31
N VAL A 139 -8.24 -3.97 -7.40
CA VAL A 139 -8.73 -3.51 -8.69
C VAL A 139 -10.00 -4.28 -9.02
N TRP A 140 -11.11 -3.58 -9.20
CA TRP A 140 -12.34 -4.10 -9.80
C TRP A 140 -12.38 -3.65 -11.24
N ALA A 141 -12.57 -4.55 -12.18
CA ALA A 141 -12.42 -4.30 -13.59
C ALA A 141 -13.52 -4.93 -14.44
N SER A 142 -13.71 -4.38 -15.65
CA SER A 142 -14.49 -4.95 -16.75
C SER A 142 -13.74 -4.74 -18.07
N PRO A 143 -13.82 -5.68 -19.03
CA PRO A 143 -13.34 -5.45 -20.39
C PRO A 143 -14.23 -4.44 -21.14
N GLU A 144 -15.45 -4.22 -20.69
CA GLU A 144 -16.38 -3.28 -21.30
C GLU A 144 -16.03 -1.84 -20.95
N VAL A 145 -16.24 -0.93 -21.93
CA VAL A 145 -16.11 0.52 -21.74
C VAL A 145 -17.48 1.11 -21.48
N PHE A 146 -17.69 1.63 -20.30
CA PHE A 146 -18.91 2.35 -19.93
C PHE A 146 -18.56 3.54 -19.01
N ASP A 147 -19.48 4.49 -18.85
CA ASP A 147 -19.24 5.62 -17.95
C ASP A 147 -19.24 5.19 -16.48
N ILE A 148 -18.05 5.04 -15.94
CA ILE A 148 -17.81 4.60 -14.55
C ILE A 148 -18.03 5.71 -13.53
N ARG A 149 -18.07 6.97 -13.94
CA ARG A 149 -18.10 8.11 -13.02
C ARG A 149 -19.29 8.10 -12.05
N PRO A 150 -20.53 7.76 -12.47
CA PRO A 150 -21.64 7.66 -11.53
C PRO A 150 -21.44 6.55 -10.48
N VAL A 151 -20.93 5.38 -10.89
CA VAL A 151 -20.61 4.26 -10.00
C VAL A 151 -19.50 4.65 -9.05
N PHE A 152 -18.45 5.28 -9.56
CA PHE A 152 -17.33 5.76 -8.74
C PHE A 152 -17.80 6.76 -7.69
N GLN A 153 -18.60 7.75 -8.06
CA GLN A 153 -19.13 8.74 -7.11
C GLN A 153 -19.96 8.10 -5.99
N ALA A 154 -20.73 7.07 -6.31
CA ALA A 154 -21.60 6.40 -5.35
C ALA A 154 -20.87 5.39 -4.45
N GLN A 155 -19.87 4.66 -4.98
CA GLN A 155 -19.34 3.45 -4.36
C GLN A 155 -17.86 3.51 -3.96
N ALA A 156 -17.08 4.44 -4.50
CA ALA A 156 -15.62 4.42 -4.33
C ALA A 156 -15.17 4.54 -2.86
N ALA A 157 -15.90 5.27 -2.03
CA ALA A 157 -15.58 5.40 -0.61
C ALA A 157 -15.76 4.07 0.14
N GLU A 158 -16.85 3.35 -0.15
CA GLU A 158 -17.14 2.05 0.46
C GLU A 158 -16.15 0.98 -0.03
N LEU A 159 -15.85 0.95 -1.33
CA LEU A 159 -14.84 0.07 -1.90
C LEU A 159 -13.46 0.32 -1.32
N SER A 160 -13.10 1.58 -1.09
CA SER A 160 -11.83 1.94 -0.44
C SER A 160 -11.77 1.47 1.02
N ALA A 161 -12.86 1.63 1.77
CA ALA A 161 -12.95 1.14 3.14
C ALA A 161 -12.86 -0.40 3.20
N LEU A 162 -13.52 -1.09 2.26
CA LEU A 162 -13.47 -2.55 2.17
C LEU A 162 -12.06 -3.04 1.80
N SER A 163 -11.41 -2.37 0.83
CA SER A 163 -10.02 -2.63 0.47
C SER A 163 -9.10 -2.51 1.68
N LEU A 164 -9.18 -1.39 2.40
CA LEU A 164 -8.36 -1.16 3.60
C LEU A 164 -8.59 -2.25 4.66
N ARG A 165 -9.84 -2.62 4.93
CA ARG A 165 -10.19 -3.64 5.94
C ARG A 165 -9.62 -5.02 5.57
N LEU A 166 -9.80 -5.45 4.32
CA LEU A 166 -9.30 -6.75 3.88
C LEU A 166 -7.76 -6.79 3.89
N LEU A 167 -7.13 -5.77 3.31
CA LEU A 167 -5.67 -5.73 3.18
C LEU A 167 -4.98 -5.54 4.54
N ALA A 168 -5.55 -4.75 5.46
CA ALA A 168 -5.03 -4.63 6.82
C ALA A 168 -5.14 -5.95 7.57
N ALA A 169 -6.32 -6.59 7.58
CA ALA A 169 -6.51 -7.88 8.24
C ALA A 169 -5.56 -8.95 7.70
N TYR A 170 -5.37 -9.00 6.38
CA TYR A 170 -4.46 -9.96 5.75
C TYR A 170 -2.99 -9.70 6.12
N ASN A 171 -2.54 -8.45 6.09
CA ASN A 171 -1.15 -8.10 6.42
C ASN A 171 -0.83 -8.21 7.91
N GLU A 172 -1.83 -8.11 8.79
CA GLU A 172 -1.67 -8.30 10.23
C GLU A 172 -1.72 -9.78 10.63
N HIS A 173 -2.34 -10.64 9.80
CA HIS A 173 -2.45 -12.07 10.08
C HIS A 173 -1.08 -12.73 10.18
N GLY A 174 -0.86 -13.45 11.29
CA GLY A 174 0.41 -14.15 11.55
C GLY A 174 1.59 -13.25 11.94
N VAL A 175 1.41 -11.93 11.96
CA VAL A 175 2.44 -10.99 12.42
C VAL A 175 2.40 -10.90 13.93
N ARG A 176 3.54 -11.24 14.59
CA ARG A 176 3.68 -10.95 16.02
C ARG A 176 3.80 -9.45 16.21
N PRO A 177 2.96 -8.84 17.07
CA PRO A 177 3.06 -7.41 17.31
C PRO A 177 4.43 -7.08 17.90
N ASP A 178 5.19 -6.27 17.19
CA ASP A 178 6.38 -5.62 17.77
C ASP A 178 5.93 -4.75 18.94
N GLY A 179 6.75 -4.67 20.00
CA GLY A 179 6.45 -3.80 21.13
C GLY A 179 6.22 -2.35 20.68
N LEU A 180 5.32 -1.64 21.34
CA LEU A 180 5.04 -0.23 21.05
C LEU A 180 6.29 0.61 21.28
N VAL A 181 6.89 1.12 20.22
CA VAL A 181 8.07 1.98 20.27
C VAL A 181 7.64 3.42 20.62
N ARG A 182 8.32 4.04 21.56
CA ARG A 182 8.12 5.47 21.88
C ARG A 182 9.45 6.21 21.83
N LEU A 183 9.59 7.06 20.82
CA LEU A 183 10.72 7.94 20.67
C LEU A 183 10.49 9.27 21.38
N THR A 184 11.55 9.80 22.01
CA THR A 184 11.53 11.14 22.59
C THR A 184 11.62 12.21 21.50
N ARG A 185 11.25 13.45 21.84
CA ARG A 185 11.37 14.60 20.93
C ARG A 185 12.80 14.77 20.40
N ARG A 186 13.82 14.55 21.25
CA ARG A 186 15.24 14.70 20.85
C ARG A 186 15.70 13.59 19.92
N GLU A 187 15.28 12.37 20.14
CA GLU A 187 15.53 11.25 19.24
C GLU A 187 14.90 11.50 17.86
N ILE A 188 13.62 11.94 17.82
CA ILE A 188 12.95 12.29 16.57
C ILE A 188 13.67 13.46 15.86
N GLN A 189 14.11 14.48 16.57
CA GLN A 189 14.85 15.60 15.97
C GLN A 189 16.16 15.13 15.33
N CYS A 190 16.95 14.32 16.04
CA CYS A 190 18.20 13.76 15.50
C CYS A 190 17.94 12.88 14.27
N LEU A 191 16.95 11.99 14.34
CA LEU A 191 16.56 11.14 13.21
C LEU A 191 16.09 11.95 11.98
N LYS A 192 15.33 13.03 12.17
CA LYS A 192 14.91 13.91 11.07
C LYS A 192 16.09 14.51 10.34
N TRP A 193 17.04 15.08 11.07
CA TRP A 193 18.22 15.67 10.44
C TRP A 193 19.14 14.62 9.83
N ALA A 194 19.21 13.43 10.46
CA ALA A 194 19.90 12.29 9.89
C ALA A 194 19.30 11.83 8.56
N ALA A 195 17.96 11.83 8.43
CA ALA A 195 17.25 11.54 7.19
C ALA A 195 17.56 12.57 6.08
N HIS A 196 17.86 13.83 6.46
CA HIS A 196 18.32 14.86 5.52
C HIS A 196 19.84 14.82 5.22
N GLY A 197 20.50 13.72 5.58
CA GLY A 197 21.94 13.53 5.31
C GLY A 197 22.89 14.31 6.21
N LYS A 198 22.41 14.98 7.28
CA LYS A 198 23.24 15.79 8.18
C LYS A 198 24.14 14.90 9.04
N THR A 199 25.42 15.27 9.18
CA THR A 199 26.39 14.62 10.08
C THR A 199 26.05 14.91 11.55
N ASP A 200 26.64 14.16 12.47
CA ASP A 200 26.43 14.37 13.91
C ASP A 200 26.89 15.77 14.37
N SER A 201 27.93 16.33 13.74
CA SER A 201 28.40 17.68 14.00
C SER A 201 27.40 18.72 13.56
N GLU A 202 26.87 18.62 12.32
CA GLU A 202 25.86 19.54 11.81
C GLU A 202 24.56 19.44 12.64
N ILE A 203 24.16 18.23 13.03
CA ILE A 203 22.98 18.02 13.88
C ILE A 203 23.19 18.71 15.24
N ALA A 204 24.39 18.57 15.83
CA ALA A 204 24.74 19.21 17.11
C ALA A 204 24.58 20.73 17.05
N GLU A 205 25.04 21.34 15.97
CA GLU A 205 24.89 22.80 15.72
C GLU A 205 23.41 23.20 15.54
N ILE A 206 22.67 22.46 14.70
CA ILE A 206 21.27 22.76 14.40
C ILE A 206 20.37 22.62 15.64
N VAL A 207 20.57 21.54 16.40
CA VAL A 207 19.73 21.20 17.56
C VAL A 207 20.26 21.87 18.86
N ARG A 208 21.41 22.52 18.79
CA ARG A 208 22.13 23.21 19.91
C ARG A 208 22.40 22.28 21.08
N ILE A 209 23.04 21.16 20.80
CA ILE A 209 23.53 20.19 21.78
C ILE A 209 24.93 19.73 21.38
N SER A 210 25.64 19.01 22.26
CA SER A 210 26.97 18.49 21.92
C SER A 210 26.89 17.29 20.95
N MET A 211 27.92 17.11 20.13
CA MET A 211 28.04 15.94 19.25
C MET A 211 27.94 14.58 19.99
N PRO A 212 28.57 14.39 21.18
CA PRO A 212 28.34 13.19 21.99
C PRO A 212 26.86 12.99 22.36
N THR A 213 26.13 14.07 22.65
CA THR A 213 24.70 14.03 22.97
C THR A 213 23.87 13.59 21.75
N VAL A 214 24.23 14.05 20.54
CA VAL A 214 23.58 13.56 19.29
C VAL A 214 23.79 12.04 19.15
N ARG A 215 25.01 11.56 19.32
CA ARG A 215 25.32 10.12 19.26
C ARG A 215 24.55 9.32 20.30
N PHE A 216 24.41 9.86 21.50
CA PHE A 216 23.60 9.24 22.56
C PHE A 216 22.13 9.12 22.15
N HIS A 217 21.52 10.20 21.64
CA HIS A 217 20.13 10.15 21.16
C HIS A 217 19.95 9.21 19.97
N MET A 218 20.88 9.17 19.01
CA MET A 218 20.82 8.27 17.87
C MET A 218 20.94 6.81 18.29
N ARG A 219 21.81 6.47 19.27
CA ARG A 219 21.92 5.13 19.82
C ARG A 219 20.64 4.70 20.52
N ASN A 220 20.15 5.54 21.44
CA ASN A 220 18.89 5.24 22.16
C ASN A 220 17.71 5.06 21.20
N ALA A 221 17.64 5.84 20.13
CA ALA A 221 16.63 5.67 19.11
C ALA A 221 16.78 4.31 18.41
N ALA A 222 17.99 3.93 18.00
CA ALA A 222 18.25 2.64 17.37
C ALA A 222 17.90 1.47 18.30
N ASP A 223 18.27 1.53 19.57
CA ASP A 223 17.95 0.51 20.58
C ASP A 223 16.43 0.36 20.74
N LYS A 224 15.69 1.47 20.85
CA LYS A 224 14.23 1.45 20.96
C LYS A 224 13.54 0.92 19.70
N LEU A 225 14.13 1.20 18.53
CA LEU A 225 13.62 0.73 17.22
C LEU A 225 14.03 -0.73 16.94
N GLY A 226 14.83 -1.36 17.79
CA GLY A 226 15.30 -2.75 17.62
C GLY A 226 16.22 -2.93 16.42
N VAL A 227 17.03 -1.92 16.07
CA VAL A 227 17.89 -1.92 14.89
C VAL A 227 19.33 -1.53 15.22
N ILE A 228 20.27 -1.88 14.33
CA ILE A 228 21.69 -1.56 14.48
C ILE A 228 22.08 -0.48 13.48
N GLY A 229 22.59 0.63 14.00
CA GLY A 229 23.18 1.68 13.20
C GLY A 229 22.20 2.70 12.66
N ARG A 230 22.77 3.83 12.23
CA ARG A 230 22.07 5.05 11.83
C ARG A 230 21.14 4.86 10.60
N PRO A 231 21.56 4.20 9.50
CA PRO A 231 20.68 4.06 8.33
C PRO A 231 19.41 3.25 8.64
N GLN A 232 19.56 2.16 9.40
CA GLN A 232 18.42 1.33 9.80
C GLN A 232 17.49 2.07 10.76
N ALA A 233 18.03 2.87 11.71
CA ALA A 233 17.22 3.67 12.62
C ALA A 233 16.40 4.74 11.87
N VAL A 234 16.98 5.40 10.87
CA VAL A 234 16.29 6.36 10.02
C VAL A 234 15.19 5.65 9.21
N HIS A 235 15.52 4.53 8.56
CA HIS A 235 14.53 3.75 7.79
C HIS A 235 13.37 3.30 8.67
N ARG A 236 13.64 2.65 9.81
CA ARG A 236 12.60 2.15 10.72
C ARG A 236 11.74 3.27 11.30
N ALA A 237 12.34 4.42 11.63
CA ALA A 237 11.60 5.59 12.09
C ALA A 237 10.69 6.19 11.01
N ALA A 238 11.10 6.16 9.74
CA ALA A 238 10.26 6.57 8.61
C ALA A 238 9.08 5.61 8.41
N VAL A 239 9.35 4.32 8.40
CA VAL A 239 8.35 3.24 8.29
C VAL A 239 7.29 3.32 9.40
N LEU A 240 7.69 3.67 10.64
CA LEU A 240 6.78 3.85 11.77
C LEU A 240 6.13 5.26 11.83
N GLY A 241 6.36 6.11 10.84
CA GLY A 241 5.74 7.44 10.75
C GLY A 241 6.30 8.49 11.71
N TYR A 242 7.41 8.22 12.44
CA TYR A 242 8.05 9.23 13.31
C TYR A 242 8.71 10.35 12.52
N ILE A 243 9.20 10.05 11.33
CA ILE A 243 9.81 11.00 10.41
C ILE A 243 9.17 10.80 9.03
N GLY A 244 8.81 11.89 8.39
CA GLY A 244 8.24 11.89 7.05
C GLY A 244 8.64 13.19 6.35
N GLU A 245 8.78 13.15 5.04
CA GLU A 245 8.91 14.37 4.24
C GLU A 245 7.54 14.98 4.03
N ARG A 246 7.34 16.20 4.54
CA ARG A 246 6.25 17.05 4.03
C ARG A 246 6.61 17.37 2.57
N ARG A 247 5.78 16.95 1.62
CA ARG A 247 5.84 17.49 0.26
C ARG A 247 5.79 19.01 0.41
N GLN A 248 6.90 19.69 0.10
CA GLN A 248 6.88 21.14 0.01
C GLN A 248 5.91 21.48 -1.13
N ALA A 249 4.87 22.25 -0.83
CA ALA A 249 4.07 22.87 -1.86
C ALA A 249 5.07 23.61 -2.77
N GLY A 250 5.10 23.23 -4.04
CA GLY A 250 6.05 23.76 -5.00
C GLY A 250 5.99 25.30 -4.93
N ARG A 251 7.13 25.92 -4.70
CA ARG A 251 7.30 27.31 -5.03
C ARG A 251 7.13 27.40 -6.54
N ALA A 252 5.99 27.93 -6.97
CA ALA A 252 5.76 28.38 -8.34
C ALA A 252 6.75 29.48 -8.71
#